data_7962b90b9b8bb7c01a62e6a86bc3db36
#
_entry.id   7962b90b9b8bb7c01a62e6a86bc3db36
#
_cell.length_a   1.000
_cell.length_b   1.000
_cell.length_c   1.000
_cell.angle_alpha   90.00
_cell.angle_beta   90.00
_cell.angle_gamma   90.00
#
_symmetry.space_group_name_H-M   'P 1'
#
loop_
_entity.id
_entity.type
_entity.pdbx_description
1 polymer ?
#
loop_
_entity_poly.entity_id
_entity_poly.type
_entity_poly.pdbx_seq_one_letter_code
_entity_poly.pdbx_strand_id
1 'polypeptide(L)'
;VYMDIVEGKKDVELIHPFYDSVTASTNGILLYQEQLMEVLINFGMTVERSFQVMKLVAKKKEEELKAVENEYKELAIKNNVPQNAADKIWGIIRLMGLYCFNKSHAVAYALLSYYSAFLKTYYPMQWMKNALTNAYDRKECISETIQECRRLGIRFLGLDINNSEWEFTIEN
;
A
#
# COMPACT_ATOMS: atom_id res chain seq x y z
N VAL A 1 -1.38 -11.80 -11.42
CA VAL A 1 -2.59 -12.34 -10.76
C VAL A 1 -3.62 -11.24 -10.49
N TYR A 2 -3.32 -10.19 -9.69
CA TYR A 2 -4.32 -9.14 -9.36
C TYR A 2 -4.90 -8.48 -10.62
N MET A 3 -4.04 -8.00 -11.51
CA MET A 3 -4.46 -7.38 -12.76
C MET A 3 -5.25 -8.34 -13.67
N ASP A 4 -4.86 -9.62 -13.71
CA ASP A 4 -5.56 -10.62 -14.49
C ASP A 4 -7.00 -10.84 -14.00
N ILE A 5 -7.21 -10.74 -12.68
CA ILE A 5 -8.56 -10.81 -12.07
C ILE A 5 -9.35 -9.55 -12.39
N VAL A 6 -8.76 -8.35 -12.22
CA VAL A 6 -9.40 -7.07 -12.53
C VAL A 6 -9.79 -6.97 -14.00
N GLU A 7 -8.95 -7.50 -14.90
CA GLU A 7 -9.20 -7.53 -16.34
C GLU A 7 -10.12 -8.69 -16.79
N GLY A 8 -10.64 -9.49 -15.86
CA GLY A 8 -11.53 -10.63 -16.14
C GLY A 8 -10.84 -11.80 -16.84
N LYS A 9 -9.52 -11.87 -16.80
CA LYS A 9 -8.72 -12.98 -17.39
C LYS A 9 -8.63 -14.19 -16.48
N LYS A 10 -8.91 -14.00 -15.20
CA LYS A 10 -8.85 -15.03 -14.17
C LYS A 10 -9.94 -14.78 -13.13
N ASP A 11 -10.61 -15.86 -12.71
CA ASP A 11 -11.59 -15.81 -11.62
C ASP A 11 -10.91 -15.76 -10.25
N VAL A 12 -11.61 -15.20 -9.26
CA VAL A 12 -11.21 -15.24 -7.84
C VAL A 12 -11.35 -16.68 -7.34
N GLU A 13 -10.28 -17.23 -6.82
CA GLU A 13 -10.32 -18.54 -6.19
C GLU A 13 -10.88 -18.41 -4.77
N LEU A 14 -12.04 -19.02 -4.54
CA LEU A 14 -12.66 -19.12 -3.20
C LEU A 14 -12.03 -20.28 -2.44
N ILE A 15 -11.69 -20.06 -1.17
CA ILE A 15 -11.02 -21.04 -0.31
C ILE A 15 -11.91 -21.43 0.85
N HIS A 16 -12.36 -20.45 1.64
CA HIS A 16 -13.25 -20.63 2.78
C HIS A 16 -13.85 -19.28 3.20
N PRO A 17 -15.14 -19.23 3.65
CA PRO A 17 -15.81 -17.98 4.02
C PRO A 17 -15.03 -17.08 5.00
N PHE A 18 -14.27 -17.66 5.94
CA PHE A 18 -13.43 -16.90 6.88
C PHE A 18 -12.30 -16.09 6.23
N TYR A 19 -11.85 -16.52 5.06
CA TYR A 19 -10.84 -15.84 4.26
C TYR A 19 -11.49 -14.99 3.16
N ASP A 20 -12.45 -15.58 2.46
CA ASP A 20 -13.03 -14.99 1.25
C ASP A 20 -13.79 -13.69 1.56
N SER A 21 -14.53 -13.64 2.68
CA SER A 21 -15.24 -12.43 3.12
C SER A 21 -14.31 -11.26 3.40
N VAL A 22 -13.13 -11.53 3.97
CA VAL A 22 -12.12 -10.52 4.31
C VAL A 22 -11.39 -10.01 3.07
N THR A 23 -11.13 -10.91 2.11
CA THR A 23 -10.35 -10.58 0.92
C THR A 23 -11.21 -10.22 -0.29
N ALA A 24 -12.53 -10.21 -0.18
CA ALA A 24 -13.45 -9.86 -1.26
C ALA A 24 -13.12 -8.50 -1.90
N SER A 25 -12.86 -7.47 -1.10
CA SER A 25 -12.50 -6.13 -1.57
C SER A 25 -11.14 -6.03 -2.25
N THR A 26 -10.33 -7.07 -2.16
CA THR A 26 -9.00 -7.18 -2.76
C THR A 26 -8.88 -8.37 -3.72
N ASN A 27 -10.02 -8.79 -4.29
CA ASN A 27 -10.12 -9.87 -5.28
C ASN A 27 -9.45 -11.18 -4.82
N GLY A 28 -9.71 -11.58 -3.56
CA GLY A 28 -9.19 -12.81 -2.97
C GLY A 28 -7.72 -12.77 -2.55
N ILE A 29 -7.08 -11.60 -2.61
CA ILE A 29 -5.65 -11.44 -2.31
C ILE A 29 -5.46 -10.80 -0.95
N LEU A 30 -4.64 -11.41 -0.09
CA LEU A 30 -4.27 -10.87 1.21
C LEU A 30 -3.23 -9.75 1.03
N LEU A 31 -3.66 -8.49 1.04
CA LEU A 31 -2.82 -7.31 0.81
C LEU A 31 -2.48 -6.55 2.08
N TYR A 32 -3.41 -6.49 3.03
CA TYR A 32 -3.29 -5.61 4.19
C TYR A 32 -3.08 -6.38 5.49
N GLN A 33 -2.30 -5.79 6.39
CA GLN A 33 -2.07 -6.32 7.75
C GLN A 33 -3.39 -6.50 8.52
N GLU A 34 -4.31 -5.56 8.35
CA GLU A 34 -5.64 -5.61 8.95
C GLU A 34 -6.45 -6.82 8.45
N GLN A 35 -6.34 -7.17 7.16
CA GLN A 35 -6.98 -8.37 6.63
C GLN A 35 -6.38 -9.65 7.21
N LEU A 36 -5.05 -9.71 7.37
CA LEU A 36 -4.39 -10.85 8.01
C LEU A 36 -4.93 -11.05 9.43
N MET A 37 -5.03 -9.97 10.20
CA MET A 37 -5.58 -10.03 11.56
C MET A 37 -7.04 -10.47 11.55
N GLU A 38 -7.86 -9.92 10.66
CA GLU A 38 -9.29 -10.24 10.55
C GLU A 38 -9.52 -11.70 10.17
N VAL A 39 -8.72 -12.26 9.25
CA VAL A 39 -8.76 -13.70 8.96
C VAL A 39 -8.48 -14.52 10.21
N LEU A 40 -7.43 -14.20 10.98
CA LEU A 40 -7.11 -14.93 12.23
C LEU A 40 -8.21 -14.80 13.29
N ILE A 41 -8.86 -13.63 13.37
CA ILE A 41 -10.00 -13.40 14.27
C ILE A 41 -11.19 -14.26 13.85
N ASN A 42 -11.48 -14.39 12.55
CA ASN A 42 -12.53 -15.26 12.04
C ASN A 42 -12.30 -16.74 12.41
N PHE A 43 -11.02 -17.17 12.52
CA PHE A 43 -10.65 -18.48 13.04
C PHE A 43 -10.78 -18.59 14.57
N GLY A 44 -11.06 -17.51 15.28
CA GLY A 44 -11.29 -17.49 16.72
C GLY A 44 -10.15 -16.99 17.58
N MET A 45 -9.11 -16.38 16.99
CA MET A 45 -8.08 -15.68 17.75
C MET A 45 -8.62 -14.36 18.32
N THR A 46 -8.07 -13.93 19.46
CA THR A 46 -8.36 -12.57 19.96
C THR A 46 -7.65 -11.51 19.12
N VAL A 47 -8.12 -10.26 19.21
CA VAL A 47 -7.48 -9.13 18.50
C VAL A 47 -6.01 -9.00 18.90
N GLU A 48 -5.70 -9.09 20.19
CA GLU A 48 -4.33 -8.99 20.71
C GLU A 48 -3.45 -10.11 20.17
N ARG A 49 -4.01 -11.35 20.13
CA ARG A 49 -3.28 -12.51 19.62
C ARG A 49 -3.02 -12.40 18.13
N SER A 50 -4.01 -12.02 17.34
CA SER A 50 -3.86 -11.81 15.89
C SER A 50 -2.82 -10.74 15.55
N PHE A 51 -2.75 -9.66 16.35
CA PHE A 51 -1.72 -8.63 16.21
C PHE A 51 -0.30 -9.16 16.53
N GLN A 52 -0.17 -10.00 17.58
CA GLN A 52 1.12 -10.66 17.89
C GLN A 52 1.55 -11.55 16.73
N VAL A 53 0.63 -12.38 16.19
CA VAL A 53 0.91 -13.26 15.05
C VAL A 53 1.34 -12.46 13.82
N MET A 54 0.63 -11.40 13.49
CA MET A 54 1.00 -10.51 12.39
C MET A 54 2.44 -9.99 12.53
N LYS A 55 2.85 -9.58 13.75
CA LYS A 55 4.24 -9.16 14.03
C LYS A 55 5.25 -10.29 13.89
N LEU A 56 4.91 -11.51 14.29
CA LEU A 56 5.80 -12.67 14.15
C LEU A 56 6.03 -13.01 12.68
N VAL A 57 4.95 -13.01 11.88
CA VAL A 57 5.04 -13.23 10.43
C VAL A 57 5.91 -12.17 9.78
N ALA A 58 5.65 -10.88 10.06
CA ALA A 58 6.42 -9.76 9.48
C ALA A 58 7.93 -9.81 9.84
N LYS A 59 8.29 -10.39 11.00
CA LYS A 59 9.67 -10.52 11.48
C LYS A 59 10.34 -11.85 11.13
N LYS A 60 9.66 -12.75 10.39
CA LYS A 60 10.17 -14.08 10.02
C LYS A 60 10.62 -14.95 11.20
N LYS A 61 9.88 -14.91 12.31
CA LYS A 61 10.24 -15.67 13.52
C LYS A 61 9.73 -17.12 13.42
N GLU A 62 10.42 -17.94 12.65
CA GLU A 62 10.01 -19.31 12.29
C GLU A 62 9.72 -20.22 13.49
N GLU A 63 10.56 -20.20 14.54
CA GLU A 63 10.35 -21.03 15.73
C GLU A 63 9.05 -20.68 16.47
N GLU A 64 8.78 -19.37 16.62
CA GLU A 64 7.56 -18.88 17.26
C GLU A 64 6.32 -19.16 16.38
N LEU A 65 6.47 -19.11 15.04
CA LEU A 65 5.39 -19.39 14.09
C LEU A 65 4.95 -20.84 14.08
N LYS A 66 5.83 -21.79 14.40
CA LYS A 66 5.43 -23.22 14.55
C LYS A 66 4.41 -23.43 15.68
N ALA A 67 4.61 -22.74 16.81
CA ALA A 67 3.65 -22.80 17.92
C ALA A 67 2.30 -22.17 17.52
N VAL A 68 2.33 -21.04 16.82
CA VAL A 68 1.14 -20.39 16.29
C VAL A 68 0.41 -21.25 15.28
N GLU A 69 1.12 -21.97 14.42
CA GLU A 69 0.52 -22.88 13.44
C GLU A 69 -0.31 -23.98 14.13
N ASN A 70 0.20 -24.54 15.21
CA ASN A 70 -0.55 -25.54 15.99
C ASN A 70 -1.81 -24.93 16.60
N GLU A 71 -1.71 -23.78 17.23
CA GLU A 71 -2.86 -23.02 17.76
C GLU A 71 -3.90 -22.73 16.65
N TYR A 72 -3.45 -22.28 15.48
CA TYR A 72 -4.32 -22.03 14.34
C TYR A 72 -5.05 -23.29 13.85
N LYS A 73 -4.34 -24.42 13.75
CA LYS A 73 -4.92 -25.72 13.36
C LYS A 73 -5.96 -26.22 14.36
N GLU A 74 -5.73 -26.06 15.65
CA GLU A 74 -6.71 -26.39 16.68
C GLU A 74 -7.98 -25.53 16.55
N LEU A 75 -7.82 -24.23 16.28
CA LEU A 75 -8.95 -23.34 16.03
C LEU A 75 -9.71 -23.71 14.74
N ALA A 76 -9.00 -24.09 13.68
CA ALA A 76 -9.61 -24.56 12.43
C ALA A 76 -10.47 -25.81 12.66
N ILE A 77 -9.95 -26.78 13.39
CA ILE A 77 -10.71 -28.01 13.77
C ILE A 77 -11.94 -27.65 14.58
N LYS A 78 -11.79 -26.81 15.61
CA LYS A 78 -12.90 -26.35 16.48
C LYS A 78 -14.04 -25.67 15.70
N ASN A 79 -13.70 -24.97 14.64
CA ASN A 79 -14.65 -24.26 13.78
C ASN A 79 -15.10 -25.09 12.56
N ASN A 80 -14.77 -26.38 12.51
CA ASN A 80 -15.10 -27.30 11.41
C ASN A 80 -14.60 -26.83 10.02
N VAL A 81 -13.46 -26.13 9.97
CA VAL A 81 -12.82 -25.74 8.73
C VAL A 81 -12.12 -26.95 8.12
N PRO A 82 -12.35 -27.26 6.83
CA PRO A 82 -11.65 -28.36 6.17
C PRO A 82 -10.13 -28.17 6.22
N GLN A 83 -9.39 -29.24 6.54
CA GLN A 83 -7.94 -29.16 6.74
C GLN A 83 -7.20 -28.58 5.52
N ASN A 84 -7.59 -28.99 4.30
CA ASN A 84 -6.99 -28.48 3.08
C ASN A 84 -7.18 -26.96 2.91
N ALA A 85 -8.34 -26.43 3.30
CA ALA A 85 -8.59 -25.00 3.28
C ALA A 85 -7.76 -24.27 4.36
N ALA A 86 -7.72 -24.82 5.58
CA ALA A 86 -6.92 -24.28 6.67
C ALA A 86 -5.41 -24.24 6.31
N ASP A 87 -4.87 -25.33 5.80
CA ASP A 87 -3.45 -25.42 5.39
C ASP A 87 -3.13 -24.44 4.26
N LYS A 88 -4.04 -24.28 3.29
CA LYS A 88 -3.89 -23.31 2.21
C LYS A 88 -3.88 -21.87 2.71
N ILE A 89 -4.83 -21.50 3.58
CA ILE A 89 -4.90 -20.17 4.18
C ILE A 89 -3.66 -19.88 5.02
N TRP A 90 -3.21 -20.85 5.84
CA TRP A 90 -1.99 -20.68 6.62
C TRP A 90 -0.75 -20.47 5.73
N GLY A 91 -0.65 -21.22 4.63
CA GLY A 91 0.39 -21.01 3.63
C GLY A 91 0.38 -19.60 3.03
N ILE A 92 -0.80 -19.06 2.72
CA ILE A 92 -0.97 -17.69 2.25
C ILE A 92 -0.55 -16.68 3.33
N ILE A 93 -0.97 -16.87 4.58
CA ILE A 93 -0.59 -16.01 5.70
C ILE A 93 0.93 -15.96 5.86
N ARG A 94 1.60 -17.11 5.86
CA ARG A 94 3.07 -17.19 5.96
C ARG A 94 3.80 -16.50 4.81
N LEU A 95 3.30 -16.67 3.59
CA LEU A 95 3.93 -16.10 2.39
C LEU A 95 3.62 -14.61 2.26
N MET A 96 2.33 -14.26 2.29
CA MET A 96 1.88 -12.90 2.01
C MET A 96 2.01 -11.96 3.20
N GLY A 97 1.94 -12.48 4.43
CA GLY A 97 2.06 -11.66 5.63
C GLY A 97 3.39 -10.91 5.74
N LEU A 98 4.45 -11.38 5.04
CA LEU A 98 5.71 -10.66 4.90
C LEU A 98 5.60 -9.38 4.07
N TYR A 99 4.62 -9.33 3.17
CA TYR A 99 4.40 -8.26 2.21
C TYR A 99 3.14 -7.45 2.50
N CYS A 100 2.35 -7.86 3.49
CA CYS A 100 1.16 -7.13 3.88
C CYS A 100 1.48 -5.70 4.30
N PHE A 101 0.71 -4.76 3.78
CA PHE A 101 0.88 -3.33 3.99
C PHE A 101 -0.16 -2.80 4.98
N ASN A 102 0.17 -1.76 5.75
CA ASN A 102 -0.81 -1.10 6.61
C ASN A 102 -1.83 -0.35 5.75
N LYS A 103 -3.12 -0.67 5.89
CA LYS A 103 -4.19 -0.11 5.07
C LYS A 103 -4.37 1.39 5.28
N SER A 104 -4.29 1.86 6.52
CA SER A 104 -4.44 3.29 6.83
C SER A 104 -3.30 4.11 6.24
N HIS A 105 -2.07 3.60 6.26
CA HIS A 105 -0.94 4.22 5.58
C HIS A 105 -1.15 4.28 4.06
N ALA A 106 -1.60 3.18 3.44
CA ALA A 106 -1.89 3.13 2.01
C ALA A 106 -2.95 4.15 1.60
N VAL A 107 -4.04 4.27 2.38
CA VAL A 107 -5.13 5.24 2.13
C VAL A 107 -4.62 6.67 2.27
N ALA A 108 -3.83 6.98 3.30
CA ALA A 108 -3.29 8.32 3.52
C ALA A 108 -2.39 8.75 2.34
N TYR A 109 -1.48 7.88 1.90
CA TYR A 109 -0.61 8.18 0.76
C TYR A 109 -1.35 8.21 -0.58
N ALA A 110 -2.37 7.38 -0.77
CA ALA A 110 -3.22 7.46 -1.96
C ALA A 110 -3.95 8.82 -2.04
N LEU A 111 -4.41 9.34 -0.92
CA LEU A 111 -5.05 10.65 -0.84
C LEU A 111 -4.07 11.79 -1.18
N LEU A 112 -2.85 11.73 -0.62
CA LEU A 112 -1.79 12.69 -0.95
C LEU A 112 -1.41 12.62 -2.44
N SER A 113 -1.30 11.42 -2.99
CA SER A 113 -1.01 11.22 -4.42
C SER A 113 -2.12 11.79 -5.31
N TYR A 114 -3.39 11.60 -4.90
CA TYR A 114 -4.53 12.18 -5.61
C TYR A 114 -4.49 13.72 -5.59
N TYR A 115 -4.27 14.33 -4.43
CA TYR A 115 -4.15 15.79 -4.33
C TYR A 115 -2.97 16.34 -5.13
N SER A 116 -1.84 15.64 -5.10
CA SER A 116 -0.66 15.99 -5.90
C SER A 116 -0.96 15.97 -7.40
N ALA A 117 -1.62 14.91 -7.87
CA ALA A 117 -2.04 14.79 -9.26
C ALA A 117 -3.07 15.87 -9.65
N PHE A 118 -4.04 16.13 -8.78
CA PHE A 118 -5.05 17.18 -8.98
C PHE A 118 -4.39 18.56 -9.11
N LEU A 119 -3.54 18.93 -8.15
CA LEU A 119 -2.86 20.23 -8.16
C LEU A 119 -1.94 20.36 -9.38
N LYS A 120 -1.19 19.34 -9.72
CA LYS A 120 -0.34 19.34 -10.93
C LYS A 120 -1.15 19.50 -12.21
N THR A 121 -2.34 18.93 -12.28
CA THR A 121 -3.20 18.97 -13.47
C THR A 121 -3.88 20.32 -13.64
N TYR A 122 -4.48 20.85 -12.57
CA TYR A 122 -5.31 22.06 -12.64
C TYR A 122 -4.56 23.36 -12.30
N TYR A 123 -3.44 23.24 -11.58
CA TYR A 123 -2.60 24.38 -11.15
C TYR A 123 -1.12 24.09 -11.40
N PRO A 124 -0.72 23.78 -12.66
CA PRO A 124 0.63 23.32 -12.95
C PRO A 124 1.73 24.34 -12.63
N MET A 125 1.48 25.62 -12.85
CA MET A 125 2.44 26.70 -12.53
C MET A 125 2.75 26.75 -11.03
N GLN A 126 1.70 26.79 -10.21
CA GLN A 126 1.81 26.84 -8.74
C GLN A 126 2.44 25.57 -8.19
N TRP A 127 2.06 24.43 -8.75
CA TRP A 127 2.64 23.13 -8.37
C TRP A 127 4.14 23.08 -8.65
N MET A 128 4.55 23.44 -9.87
CA MET A 128 5.95 23.41 -10.28
C MET A 128 6.80 24.46 -9.56
N LYS A 129 6.26 25.64 -9.32
CA LYS A 129 6.90 26.67 -8.47
C LYS A 129 7.26 26.10 -7.10
N ASN A 130 6.28 25.49 -6.42
CA ASN A 130 6.52 24.90 -5.11
C ASN A 130 7.46 23.69 -5.15
N ALA A 131 7.38 22.85 -6.18
CA ALA A 131 8.29 21.71 -6.36
C ALA A 131 9.75 22.18 -6.51
N LEU A 132 10.00 23.22 -7.30
CA LEU A 132 11.32 23.82 -7.46
C LEU A 132 11.83 24.46 -6.18
N THR A 133 11.02 25.26 -5.50
CA THR A 133 11.38 25.89 -4.22
C THR A 133 11.77 24.86 -3.17
N ASN A 134 11.02 23.74 -3.06
CA ASN A 134 11.30 22.68 -2.10
C ASN A 134 12.45 21.73 -2.52
N ALA A 135 12.96 21.84 -3.72
CA ALA A 135 14.06 21.03 -4.24
C ALA A 135 15.42 21.75 -4.24
N TYR A 136 15.53 22.93 -3.59
CA TYR A 136 16.69 23.82 -3.70
C TYR A 136 18.03 23.17 -3.37
N ASP A 137 18.07 22.20 -2.48
CA ASP A 137 19.26 21.45 -2.03
C ASP A 137 19.50 20.15 -2.83
N ARG A 138 18.59 19.79 -3.75
CA ARG A 138 18.60 18.54 -4.53
C ARG A 138 18.70 18.82 -6.02
N LYS A 139 19.94 18.99 -6.52
CA LYS A 139 20.21 19.37 -7.91
C LYS A 139 19.57 18.45 -8.95
N GLU A 140 19.54 17.15 -8.70
CA GLU A 140 18.90 16.17 -9.61
C GLU A 140 17.40 16.41 -9.70
N CYS A 141 16.71 16.61 -8.58
CA CYS A 141 15.29 16.92 -8.55
C CYS A 141 14.96 18.24 -9.25
N ILE A 142 15.83 19.26 -9.13
CA ILE A 142 15.66 20.54 -9.84
C ILE A 142 15.71 20.29 -11.35
N SER A 143 16.70 19.55 -11.83
CA SER A 143 16.87 19.26 -13.25
C SER A 143 15.66 18.52 -13.84
N GLU A 144 15.18 17.49 -13.15
CA GLU A 144 14.00 16.72 -13.54
C GLU A 144 12.73 17.60 -13.55
N THR A 145 12.56 18.44 -12.52
CA THR A 145 11.42 19.35 -12.42
C THR A 145 11.44 20.39 -13.54
N ILE A 146 12.60 20.93 -13.90
CA ILE A 146 12.75 21.86 -15.03
C ILE A 146 12.39 21.19 -16.37
N GLN A 147 12.81 19.95 -16.58
CA GLN A 147 12.45 19.19 -17.78
C GLN A 147 10.93 18.98 -17.86
N GLU A 148 10.32 18.65 -16.75
CA GLU A 148 8.86 18.49 -16.68
C GLU A 148 8.13 19.80 -16.95
N CYS A 149 8.58 20.92 -16.39
CA CYS A 149 8.05 22.26 -16.70
C CYS A 149 8.06 22.54 -18.20
N ARG A 150 9.19 22.25 -18.87
CA ARG A 150 9.31 22.43 -20.32
C ARG A 150 8.31 21.57 -21.10
N ARG A 151 8.10 20.32 -20.68
CA ARG A 151 7.07 19.45 -21.28
C ARG A 151 5.67 19.99 -21.13
N LEU A 152 5.38 20.66 -20.01
CA LEU A 152 4.10 21.32 -19.73
C LEU A 152 3.97 22.70 -20.40
N GLY A 153 4.98 23.16 -21.18
CA GLY A 153 4.96 24.46 -21.82
C GLY A 153 5.25 25.65 -20.90
N ILE A 154 5.74 25.39 -19.67
CA ILE A 154 6.08 26.45 -18.70
C ILE A 154 7.44 27.03 -19.08
N ARG A 155 7.47 28.35 -19.36
CA ARG A 155 8.70 29.08 -19.68
C ARG A 155 9.45 29.44 -18.40
N PHE A 156 10.77 29.34 -18.47
CA PHE A 156 11.66 29.91 -17.48
C PHE A 156 12.20 31.24 -17.99
N LEU A 157 12.15 32.26 -17.19
CA LEU A 157 12.78 33.53 -17.42
C LEU A 157 14.20 33.50 -16.84
N GLY A 158 15.10 34.31 -17.38
CA GLY A 158 16.43 34.51 -16.82
C GLY A 158 16.36 35.27 -15.49
N LEU A 159 17.44 35.21 -14.71
CA LEU A 159 17.58 36.03 -13.52
C LEU A 159 17.61 37.52 -13.89
N ASP A 160 16.80 38.32 -13.22
CA ASP A 160 16.69 39.76 -13.37
C ASP A 160 16.82 40.45 -12.00
N ILE A 161 17.77 41.35 -11.86
CA ILE A 161 18.01 42.02 -10.58
C ILE A 161 16.86 42.89 -10.09
N ASN A 162 15.95 43.28 -10.98
CA ASN A 162 14.78 44.09 -10.61
C ASN A 162 13.53 43.27 -10.30
N ASN A 163 13.45 42.04 -10.85
CA ASN A 163 12.20 41.25 -10.81
C ASN A 163 12.36 39.91 -10.08
N SER A 164 13.59 39.37 -9.98
CA SER A 164 13.80 38.09 -9.32
C SER A 164 13.80 38.24 -7.82
N GLU A 165 13.11 37.31 -7.15
CA GLU A 165 13.12 37.17 -5.70
C GLU A 165 14.06 36.04 -5.27
N TRP A 166 14.14 35.78 -3.95
CA TRP A 166 14.98 34.71 -3.41
C TRP A 166 14.48 33.33 -3.81
N GLU A 167 13.17 33.14 -3.87
CA GLU A 167 12.52 31.91 -4.30
C GLU A 167 12.03 32.00 -5.75
N PHE A 168 11.65 30.82 -6.31
CA PHE A 168 10.95 30.81 -7.59
C PHE A 168 9.62 31.56 -7.48
N THR A 169 9.35 32.44 -8.42
CA THR A 169 8.11 33.23 -8.52
C THR A 169 7.39 32.95 -9.83
N ILE A 170 6.13 33.29 -9.90
CA ILE A 170 5.33 33.22 -11.12
C ILE A 170 5.13 34.67 -11.60
N GLU A 171 5.58 34.95 -12.81
CA GLU A 171 5.26 36.21 -13.49
C GLU A 171 4.07 35.99 -14.43
N ASN A 172 3.18 37.00 -14.49
CA ASN A 172 1.97 36.97 -15.33
C ASN A 172 2.28 37.45 -16.76
#